data_83c99701369bd92632bc6d8850477b88
#
_entry.id   83c99701369bd92632bc6d8850477b88
#
_cell.length_a   1.000
_cell.length_b   1.000
_cell.length_c   1.000
_cell.angle_alpha   90.00
_cell.angle_beta   90.00
_cell.angle_gamma   90.00
#
_symmetry.space_group_name_H-M   'P 1'
#
loop_
_entity.id
_entity.type
_entity.pdbx_description
1 polymer ?
#
loop_
_entity_poly.entity_id
_entity_poly.type
_entity_poly.pdbx_seq_one_letter_code
_entity_poly.pdbx_strand_id
1 'polypeptide(L)'
;MKKFKEVELTRKKYHRDPSLNSVHRSSLMVPELDDCIAEISFLNHFLIKRNHKKIACIITAIGKDGKKIESRLHHIDQPKVYVFTLTGIVEEPVSNYMIEFFSPDNLFIPFPAVMVNHRNNKFLNQVH
;
A
#
# COMPACT_ATOMS: atom_id res chain seq x y z
N MET A 1 -14.83 7.60 -15.97
CA MET A 1 -14.21 7.05 -14.74
C MET A 1 -13.49 5.74 -15.08
N LYS A 2 -12.23 5.64 -14.71
CA LYS A 2 -11.43 4.43 -14.94
C LYS A 2 -11.74 3.37 -13.89
N LYS A 3 -11.73 2.10 -14.29
CA LYS A 3 -11.78 0.98 -13.35
C LYS A 3 -10.40 0.70 -12.79
N PHE A 4 -10.30 0.10 -11.60
CA PHE A 4 -9.01 -0.22 -11.00
C PHE A 4 -8.12 -1.08 -11.90
N LYS A 5 -8.72 -1.99 -12.66
CA LYS A 5 -7.99 -2.82 -13.62
C LYS A 5 -7.30 -1.98 -14.71
N GLU A 6 -7.95 -0.93 -15.18
CA GLU A 6 -7.39 -0.01 -16.17
C GLU A 6 -6.25 0.81 -15.57
N VAL A 7 -6.38 1.22 -14.31
CA VAL A 7 -5.33 1.94 -13.60
C VAL A 7 -4.08 1.06 -13.44
N GLU A 8 -4.25 -0.23 -13.15
CA GLU A 8 -3.14 -1.17 -13.05
C GLU A 8 -2.40 -1.32 -14.40
N LEU A 9 -3.13 -1.39 -15.51
CA LEU A 9 -2.51 -1.44 -16.83
C LEU A 9 -1.74 -0.15 -17.13
N THR A 10 -2.28 0.99 -16.78
CA THR A 10 -1.62 2.29 -16.93
C THR A 10 -0.34 2.34 -16.12
N ARG A 11 -0.38 1.84 -14.87
CA ARG A 11 0.80 1.76 -13.99
C ARG A 11 1.92 0.94 -14.62
N LYS A 12 1.59 -0.21 -15.20
CA LYS A 12 2.57 -1.06 -15.89
C LYS A 12 3.19 -0.36 -17.08
N LYS A 13 2.41 0.38 -17.87
CA LYS A 13 2.91 1.17 -18.98
C LYS A 13 3.81 2.30 -18.50
N TYR A 14 3.47 2.95 -17.39
CA TYR A 14 4.27 4.04 -16.83
C TYR A 14 5.69 3.59 -16.51
N HIS A 15 5.89 2.41 -15.99
CA HIS A 15 7.22 1.89 -15.68
C HIS A 15 8.10 1.72 -16.94
N ARG A 16 7.48 1.67 -18.11
CA ARG A 16 8.19 1.63 -19.40
C ARG A 16 8.32 3.01 -20.02
N ASP A 17 7.32 3.86 -19.85
CA ASP A 17 7.25 5.18 -20.44
C ASP A 17 6.58 6.15 -19.45
N PRO A 18 7.39 6.93 -18.70
CA PRO A 18 6.87 7.86 -17.71
C PRO A 18 5.86 8.87 -18.24
N SER A 19 5.93 9.22 -19.53
CA SER A 19 5.01 10.20 -20.13
C SER A 19 3.57 9.70 -20.17
N LEU A 20 3.34 8.41 -20.01
CA LEU A 20 2.00 7.81 -20.00
C LEU A 20 1.35 7.79 -18.63
N ASN A 21 2.07 8.18 -17.58
CA ASN A 21 1.51 8.15 -16.22
C ASN A 21 0.52 9.30 -16.02
N SER A 22 -0.75 8.94 -15.83
CA SER A 22 -1.82 9.89 -15.53
C SER A 22 -2.44 9.65 -14.15
N VAL A 23 -1.81 8.84 -13.32
CA VAL A 23 -2.36 8.44 -12.02
C VAL A 23 -1.51 8.99 -10.88
N HIS A 24 -2.14 9.76 -9.99
CA HIS A 24 -1.50 10.22 -8.76
C HIS A 24 -1.47 9.11 -7.73
N ARG A 25 -0.35 8.99 -7.02
CA ARG A 25 -0.16 7.97 -5.98
C ARG A 25 0.50 8.56 -4.77
N SER A 26 0.24 7.90 -3.64
CA SER A 26 0.95 8.11 -2.39
C SER A 26 1.55 6.76 -1.98
N SER A 27 2.82 6.73 -1.61
CA SER A 27 3.50 5.46 -1.31
C SER A 27 4.40 5.57 -0.09
N LEU A 28 4.62 4.43 0.56
CA LEU A 28 5.58 4.31 1.65
C LEU A 28 6.20 2.91 1.63
N MET A 29 7.38 2.78 2.25
CA MET A 29 8.09 1.51 2.39
C MET A 29 8.10 1.07 3.85
N VAL A 30 7.85 -0.23 4.06
CA VAL A 30 7.89 -0.85 5.39
C VAL A 30 8.92 -1.96 5.36
N PRO A 31 9.99 -1.88 6.18
CA PRO A 31 10.97 -2.96 6.21
C PRO A 31 10.42 -4.19 6.92
N GLU A 32 10.88 -5.37 6.49
CA GLU A 32 10.67 -6.61 7.24
C GLU A 32 11.79 -6.73 8.26
N LEU A 33 11.44 -6.84 9.53
CA LEU A 33 12.41 -7.00 10.61
C LEU A 33 12.37 -8.43 11.15
N ASP A 34 13.55 -9.00 11.41
CA ASP A 34 13.67 -10.36 11.93
C ASP A 34 12.93 -10.48 13.27
N ASP A 35 12.25 -11.61 13.44
CA ASP A 35 11.49 -11.95 14.66
C ASP A 35 10.37 -10.95 15.02
N CYS A 36 9.96 -10.14 14.05
CA CYS A 36 8.85 -9.20 14.21
C CYS A 36 7.75 -9.46 13.21
N ILE A 37 6.53 -9.10 13.60
CA ILE A 37 5.39 -9.06 12.69
C ILE A 37 5.17 -7.62 12.29
N ALA A 38 5.30 -7.34 10.99
CA ALA A 38 5.03 -6.03 10.43
C ALA A 38 3.55 -5.90 10.10
N GLU A 39 2.93 -4.81 10.53
CA GLU A 39 1.55 -4.51 10.16
C GLU A 39 1.39 -3.00 9.98
N ILE A 40 0.40 -2.61 9.20
CA ILE A 40 0.02 -1.21 9.02
C ILE A 40 -1.43 -1.04 9.43
N SER A 41 -1.76 0.15 9.93
CA SER A 41 -3.13 0.54 10.23
C SER A 41 -3.36 1.99 9.85
N PHE A 42 -4.57 2.30 9.40
CA PHE A 42 -4.95 3.65 9.04
C PHE A 42 -6.47 3.80 9.04
N LEU A 43 -6.93 5.01 9.39
CA LEU A 43 -8.33 5.37 9.24
C LEU A 43 -8.58 5.75 7.78
N ASN A 44 -9.71 5.30 7.22
CA ASN A 44 -10.10 5.70 5.86
C ASN A 44 -10.60 7.15 5.83
N HIS A 45 -9.69 8.10 6.05
CA HIS A 45 -10.03 9.52 6.00
C HIS A 45 -10.28 10.03 4.57
N PHE A 46 -9.87 9.28 3.55
CA PHE A 46 -10.22 9.60 2.16
C PHE A 46 -11.74 9.68 1.99
N LEU A 47 -12.46 8.70 2.53
CA LEU A 47 -13.91 8.69 2.49
C LEU A 47 -14.51 9.70 3.50
N ILE A 48 -14.02 9.69 4.74
CA ILE A 48 -14.61 10.45 5.85
C ILE A 48 -14.44 11.96 5.64
N LYS A 49 -13.23 12.39 5.24
CA LYS A 49 -12.92 13.82 5.13
C LYS A 49 -13.11 14.40 3.73
N ARG A 50 -12.91 13.59 2.69
CA ARG A 50 -12.87 14.05 1.30
C ARG A 50 -13.92 13.40 0.41
N ASN A 51 -14.71 12.50 0.95
CA ASN A 51 -15.73 11.75 0.21
C ASN A 51 -15.19 11.04 -1.04
N HIS A 52 -13.92 10.60 -0.99
CA HIS A 52 -13.33 9.79 -2.04
C HIS A 52 -13.75 8.34 -1.83
N LYS A 53 -14.64 7.84 -2.68
CA LYS A 53 -15.28 6.53 -2.52
C LYS A 53 -14.48 5.40 -3.16
N LYS A 54 -13.58 5.71 -4.09
CA LYS A 54 -12.84 4.71 -4.85
C LYS A 54 -11.36 4.89 -4.62
N ILE A 55 -10.87 4.33 -3.53
CA ILE A 55 -9.45 4.29 -3.21
C ILE A 55 -9.01 2.82 -3.21
N ALA A 56 -7.84 2.56 -3.73
CA ALA A 56 -7.20 1.26 -3.66
C ALA A 56 -5.86 1.36 -2.96
N CYS A 57 -5.51 0.29 -2.27
CA CYS A 57 -4.22 0.10 -1.64
C CYS A 57 -3.56 -1.12 -2.27
N ILE A 58 -2.34 -0.96 -2.80
CA ILE A 58 -1.54 -2.07 -3.30
C ILE A 58 -0.41 -2.32 -2.32
N ILE A 59 -0.31 -3.56 -1.87
CA ILE A 59 0.79 -4.02 -1.03
C ILE A 59 1.67 -4.92 -1.87
N THR A 60 2.94 -4.52 -2.05
CA THR A 60 3.91 -5.25 -2.85
C THR A 60 5.02 -5.77 -1.95
N ALA A 61 5.21 -7.10 -1.94
CA ALA A 61 6.33 -7.73 -1.24
C ALA A 61 7.56 -7.70 -2.14
N ILE A 62 8.68 -7.22 -1.60
CA ILE A 62 9.95 -7.08 -2.31
C ILE A 62 10.96 -8.02 -1.66
N GLY A 63 11.59 -8.87 -2.48
CA GLY A 63 12.56 -9.85 -2.01
C GLY A 63 13.91 -9.23 -1.66
N LYS A 64 14.79 -10.06 -1.11
CA LYS A 64 16.13 -9.65 -0.71
C LYS A 64 17.03 -9.27 -1.89
N ASP A 65 16.67 -9.72 -3.08
CA ASP A 65 17.33 -9.33 -4.33
C ASP A 65 16.78 -8.02 -4.92
N GLY A 66 15.85 -7.38 -4.24
CA GLY A 66 15.22 -6.12 -4.68
C GLY A 66 14.11 -6.31 -5.71
N LYS A 67 13.76 -7.54 -6.05
CA LYS A 67 12.71 -7.82 -7.03
C LYS A 67 11.35 -8.04 -6.38
N LYS A 68 10.30 -7.63 -7.10
CA LYS A 68 8.93 -7.86 -6.66
C LYS A 68 8.63 -9.36 -6.62
N ILE A 69 8.07 -9.81 -5.50
CA ILE A 69 7.60 -11.18 -5.34
C ILE A 69 6.13 -11.24 -5.76
N GLU A 70 5.27 -10.44 -5.12
CA GLU A 70 3.84 -10.43 -5.35
C GLU A 70 3.25 -9.06 -4.97
N SER A 71 2.17 -8.67 -5.66
CA SER A 71 1.37 -7.50 -5.29
C SER A 71 -0.06 -7.91 -5.03
N ARG A 72 -0.67 -7.30 -4.02
CA ARG A 72 -2.08 -7.50 -3.68
C ARG A 72 -2.81 -6.18 -3.66
N LEU A 73 -3.98 -6.14 -4.32
CA LEU A 73 -4.85 -4.98 -4.36
C LEU A 73 -5.94 -5.12 -3.31
N HIS A 74 -6.15 -4.07 -2.53
CA HIS A 74 -7.24 -3.97 -1.57
C HIS A 74 -8.07 -2.72 -1.86
N HIS A 75 -9.38 -2.88 -1.88
CA HIS A 75 -10.29 -1.73 -1.99
C HIS A 75 -10.48 -1.10 -0.61
N ILE A 76 -10.34 0.21 -0.55
CA ILE A 76 -10.48 0.99 0.69
C ILE A 76 -11.77 1.82 0.54
N ASP A 77 -12.90 1.21 0.86
CA ASP A 77 -14.22 1.76 0.55
C ASP A 77 -15.16 1.86 1.75
N GLN A 78 -14.74 1.45 2.94
CA GLN A 78 -15.56 1.52 4.15
C GLN A 78 -15.06 2.58 5.12
N PRO A 79 -15.96 3.24 5.87
CA PRO A 79 -15.57 4.27 6.86
C PRO A 79 -15.08 3.62 8.15
N LYS A 80 -13.90 3.04 8.11
CA LYS A 80 -13.35 2.29 9.26
C LYS A 80 -11.83 2.40 9.31
N VAL A 81 -11.26 1.88 10.39
CA VAL A 81 -9.82 1.64 10.50
C VAL A 81 -9.50 0.33 9.76
N TYR A 82 -8.54 0.42 8.84
CA TYR A 82 -8.01 -0.76 8.16
C TYR A 82 -6.73 -1.21 8.84
N VAL A 83 -6.58 -2.53 9.00
CA VAL A 83 -5.38 -3.14 9.55
C VAL A 83 -4.94 -4.25 8.59
N PHE A 84 -3.70 -4.16 8.10
CA PHE A 84 -3.12 -5.19 7.24
C PHE A 84 -1.87 -5.74 7.89
N THR A 85 -1.83 -7.06 8.09
CA THR A 85 -0.62 -7.77 8.49
C THR A 85 0.20 -8.05 7.24
N LEU A 86 1.44 -7.60 7.23
CA LEU A 86 2.34 -7.73 6.07
C LEU A 86 3.16 -9.00 6.14
N THR A 87 3.72 -9.30 7.31
CA THR A 87 4.51 -10.51 7.51
C THR A 87 3.67 -11.75 7.22
N GLY A 88 4.19 -12.61 6.36
CA GLY A 88 3.52 -13.86 6.00
C GLY A 88 2.56 -13.78 4.82
N ILE A 89 2.44 -12.63 4.14
CA ILE A 89 1.62 -12.56 2.92
C ILE A 89 2.22 -13.35 1.77
N VAL A 90 3.54 -13.59 1.80
CA VAL A 90 4.24 -14.49 0.89
C VAL A 90 5.13 -15.42 1.70
N GLU A 91 5.48 -16.58 1.14
CA GLU A 91 6.34 -17.55 1.80
C GLU A 91 7.82 -17.24 1.64
N GLU A 92 8.19 -16.59 0.53
CA GLU A 92 9.58 -16.27 0.22
C GLU A 92 10.12 -15.19 1.18
N PRO A 93 11.44 -15.15 1.41
CA PRO A 93 12.05 -14.11 2.23
C PRO A 93 11.81 -12.72 1.65
N VAL A 94 11.33 -11.80 2.48
CA VAL A 94 11.00 -10.42 2.10
C VAL A 94 11.99 -9.47 2.76
N SER A 95 12.43 -8.44 2.04
CA SER A 95 13.22 -7.36 2.62
C SER A 95 12.35 -6.16 2.99
N ASN A 96 11.37 -5.83 2.15
CA ASN A 96 10.51 -4.67 2.33
C ASN A 96 9.13 -4.92 1.73
N TYR A 97 8.16 -4.14 2.22
CA TYR A 97 6.83 -4.04 1.61
C TYR A 97 6.64 -2.62 1.11
N MET A 98 6.19 -2.47 -0.12
CA MET A 98 5.80 -1.17 -0.67
C MET A 98 4.29 -1.03 -0.60
N ILE A 99 3.82 0.05 0.00
CA ILE A 99 2.40 0.34 0.18
C ILE A 99 2.06 1.54 -0.70
N GLU A 100 1.11 1.37 -1.61
CA GLU A 100 0.70 2.44 -2.52
C GLU A 100 -0.81 2.68 -2.42
N PHE A 101 -1.21 3.94 -2.39
CA PHE A 101 -2.61 4.35 -2.44
C PHE A 101 -2.87 5.12 -3.72
N PHE A 102 -3.99 4.86 -4.38
CA PHE A 102 -4.37 5.57 -5.60
C PHE A 102 -5.87 5.49 -5.85
N SER A 103 -6.36 6.35 -6.76
CA SER A 103 -7.74 6.38 -7.21
C SER A 103 -7.79 6.22 -8.73
N PRO A 104 -8.76 5.46 -9.29
CA PRO A 104 -8.94 5.38 -10.75
C PRO A 104 -9.42 6.69 -11.36
N ASP A 105 -9.94 7.61 -10.57
CA ASP A 105 -10.41 8.93 -11.04
C ASP A 105 -9.28 9.95 -11.11
N ASN A 106 -8.04 9.53 -10.92
CA ASN A 106 -6.86 10.39 -10.93
C ASN A 106 -6.96 11.57 -9.97
N LEU A 107 -7.61 11.35 -8.83
CA LEU A 107 -7.71 12.34 -7.78
C LEU A 107 -6.39 12.45 -7.03
N PHE A 108 -6.09 13.65 -6.55
CA PHE A 108 -4.94 13.83 -5.68
C PHE A 108 -5.15 13.02 -4.40
N ILE A 109 -4.21 12.15 -4.10
CA ILE A 109 -4.23 11.33 -2.89
C ILE A 109 -3.27 11.97 -1.88
N PRO A 110 -3.78 12.58 -0.82
CA PRO A 110 -2.90 13.11 0.23
C PRO A 110 -2.18 11.95 0.92
N PHE A 111 -1.00 12.24 1.46
CA PHE A 111 -0.25 11.24 2.19
C PHE A 111 -1.08 10.73 3.37
N PRO A 112 -1.42 9.46 3.44
CA PRO A 112 -2.24 8.94 4.53
C PRO A 112 -1.44 8.87 5.83
N ALA A 113 -2.10 9.13 6.95
CA ALA A 113 -1.53 8.92 8.27
C ALA A 113 -1.55 7.42 8.56
N VAL A 114 -0.53 6.72 8.08
CA VAL A 114 -0.40 5.27 8.26
C VAL A 114 0.49 5.01 9.47
N MET A 115 -0.01 4.21 10.39
CA MET A 115 0.74 3.73 11.53
C MET A 115 1.42 2.42 11.14
N VAL A 116 2.73 2.34 11.34
CA VAL A 116 3.52 1.14 11.05
C VAL A 116 3.93 0.51 12.36
N ASN A 117 3.58 -0.76 12.56
CA ASN A 117 3.88 -1.51 13.75
C ASN A 117 4.79 -2.68 13.44
N HIS A 118 5.89 -2.80 14.20
CA HIS A 118 6.73 -4.00 14.22
C HIS A 118 6.65 -4.55 15.65
N ARG A 119 6.02 -5.71 15.82
CA ARG A 119 5.79 -6.28 17.16
C ARG A 119 6.30 -7.71 17.26
N ASN A 120 6.71 -8.06 18.46
CA ASN A 120 7.00 -9.45 18.82
C ASN A 120 6.51 -9.68 20.25
N ASN A 121 6.88 -10.82 20.84
CA ASN A 121 6.42 -11.17 22.19
C ASN A 121 7.02 -10.30 23.30
N LYS A 122 8.01 -9.46 23.01
CA LYS A 122 8.76 -8.69 24.01
C LYS A 122 8.52 -7.19 23.93
N PHE A 123 8.31 -6.62 22.74
CA PHE A 123 8.17 -5.19 22.55
C PHE A 123 7.35 -4.85 21.31
N LEU A 124 6.92 -3.60 21.26
CA LEU A 124 6.22 -3.00 20.12
C LEU A 124 6.99 -1.76 19.68
N ASN A 125 7.44 -1.74 18.41
CA ASN A 125 7.96 -0.54 17.75
C ASN A 125 6.86 0.04 16.87
N GLN A 126 6.56 1.31 17.07
CA GLN A 126 5.49 1.98 16.37
C GLN A 126 5.99 3.27 15.71
N VAL A 127 5.70 3.45 14.42
CA VAL A 127 6.12 4.60 13.63
C VAL A 127 4.92 5.14 12.85
N HIS A 128 4.85 6.45 12.79
CA HIS A 128 3.82 7.15 12.02
C HIS A 128 4.35 7.65 10.68
#